data_d80826dcff756886fd3f4befb70b26a8
#
_entry.id   d80826dcff756886fd3f4befb70b26a8
#
_cell.length_a   1.000
_cell.length_b   1.000
_cell.length_c   1.000
_cell.angle_alpha   90.00
_cell.angle_beta   90.00
_cell.angle_gamma   90.00
#
_symmetry.space_group_name_H-M   'P 1'
#
loop_
_entity.id
_entity.type
_entity.pdbx_description
1 polymer ?
#
loop_
_entity_poly.entity_id
_entity_poly.type
_entity_poly.pdbx_seq_one_letter_code
_entity_poly.pdbx_strand_id
1 'polypeptide(L)'
;MNETTKSDVNARFEKKYQVGDSYLLNVLEVNNPHKQWKKVIGEIHCIKSKNNVIPCNEKVVLFIETMDDILLVGDNIALNCNLLPILNKGNPGEFDGEFYYKSKGINKIGFVAKRSYIKKGNSISWISKWSLKSRDYLGDILERHFKGQELALAQALILGDRSFLDPETTTDFGNSGAMHVLAVSGLHIGIILQIILYILKYFSRLISRNQALIIALFLIWMYTFISGLSASVLRSTFMFSVLAISQLNGKNYNALNSLFFTCFVLLLINPLFLFDIGFQLSCLAMLGIFWFYQPISKWIFIRNKWLRKIWEGTAVGIAAQFVTVPLTLFYFHQFPNYFILTNIGLMFSTGLILGFGMFVFSFSWLKYFGKWAIFLLSIILFLTLEFVSFIDDLPGSVATGFQLDWGIVLFSFSVIIGIYLMKNSNEKILLGFFISAFLIVFYVIYQRYEKLNYREICFFNHSKATFIVKDCSAIFCFYDGEKADIEKLKFITNSYAKVYPGDVRYFSIHLNDWNIKRKGLSIVVNHLKTGFNIEINKQAYFLKSNSYTAMDGLQKKIICLPWVEPSLKTDYLLKESAVRFVIK
;
A
#
# COMPACT_ATOMS: atom_id res chain seq x y z
N MET A 1 8.22 -21.27 8.87
CA MET A 1 9.37 -20.93 9.74
C MET A 1 9.06 -21.47 11.12
N ASN A 2 9.81 -22.43 11.58
CA ASN A 2 9.52 -23.16 12.82
C ASN A 2 9.62 -22.25 14.06
N GLU A 3 8.83 -22.54 15.10
CA GLU A 3 8.81 -21.82 16.39
C GLU A 3 10.18 -21.71 17.05
N THR A 4 11.06 -22.69 16.83
CA THR A 4 12.45 -22.69 17.31
C THR A 4 13.28 -21.54 16.73
N THR A 5 13.07 -21.13 15.49
CA THR A 5 13.74 -19.97 14.89
C THR A 5 13.24 -18.63 15.43
N LYS A 6 11.98 -18.56 15.89
CA LYS A 6 11.44 -17.34 16.54
C LYS A 6 12.07 -17.11 17.92
N SER A 7 12.26 -18.17 18.71
CA SER A 7 12.87 -18.05 20.05
C SER A 7 14.35 -17.68 19.98
N ASP A 8 15.11 -18.25 19.03
CA ASP A 8 16.54 -17.96 18.87
C ASP A 8 16.82 -16.56 18.33
N VAL A 9 15.97 -16.07 17.43
CA VAL A 9 16.05 -14.69 16.95
C VAL A 9 15.71 -13.72 18.07
N ASN A 10 14.64 -13.97 18.83
CA ASN A 10 14.26 -13.13 19.97
C ASN A 10 15.33 -13.14 21.08
N ALA A 11 15.93 -14.29 21.40
CA ALA A 11 16.99 -14.41 22.42
C ALA A 11 18.29 -13.69 22.00
N ARG A 12 18.64 -13.67 20.70
CA ARG A 12 19.77 -12.86 20.20
C ARG A 12 19.43 -11.37 20.19
N PHE A 13 18.17 -11.01 20.02
CA PHE A 13 17.69 -9.61 20.03
C PHE A 13 17.72 -9.03 21.45
N GLU A 14 17.27 -9.75 22.46
CA GLU A 14 17.25 -9.27 23.85
C GLU A 14 18.64 -8.98 24.42
N LYS A 15 19.69 -9.69 23.94
CA LYS A 15 21.08 -9.45 24.37
C LYS A 15 21.72 -8.17 23.81
N LYS A 16 21.21 -7.63 22.67
CA LYS A 16 21.86 -6.52 21.95
C LYS A 16 21.30 -5.15 22.32
N TYR A 17 20.06 -5.09 22.79
CA TYR A 17 19.34 -3.84 23.07
C TYR A 17 18.80 -3.86 24.51
N GLN A 18 19.26 -2.91 25.32
CA GLN A 18 18.78 -2.77 26.69
C GLN A 18 17.97 -1.49 26.85
N VAL A 19 17.03 -1.49 27.78
CA VAL A 19 16.28 -0.28 28.16
C VAL A 19 17.27 0.76 28.67
N GLY A 20 17.26 1.96 28.06
CA GLY A 20 18.18 3.05 28.41
C GLY A 20 19.37 3.22 27.47
N ASP A 21 19.50 2.41 26.42
CA ASP A 21 20.52 2.60 25.39
C ASP A 21 20.25 3.86 24.56
N SER A 22 21.33 4.54 24.16
CA SER A 22 21.25 5.68 23.24
C SER A 22 21.71 5.26 21.86
N TYR A 23 21.01 5.73 20.84
CA TYR A 23 21.25 5.36 19.45
C TYR A 23 21.71 6.57 18.64
N LEU A 24 22.72 6.38 17.79
CA LEU A 24 23.06 7.35 16.74
C LEU A 24 22.47 6.83 15.42
N LEU A 25 21.55 7.58 14.86
CA LEU A 25 20.75 7.19 13.71
C LEU A 25 20.87 8.24 12.61
N ASN A 26 21.02 7.79 11.37
CA ASN A 26 20.88 8.61 10.17
C ASN A 26 19.45 8.52 9.63
N VAL A 27 18.82 9.64 9.35
CA VAL A 27 17.47 9.73 8.82
C VAL A 27 17.46 9.43 7.32
N LEU A 28 16.77 8.38 6.89
CA LEU A 28 16.65 7.99 5.48
C LEU A 28 15.37 8.54 4.84
N GLU A 29 14.24 8.49 5.56
CA GLU A 29 12.95 8.98 5.08
C GLU A 29 12.21 9.68 6.20
N VAL A 30 11.46 10.73 5.87
CA VAL A 30 10.58 11.45 6.80
C VAL A 30 9.20 11.55 6.15
N ASN A 31 8.19 11.02 6.82
CA ASN A 31 6.78 11.09 6.42
C ASN A 31 5.94 11.67 7.57
N ASN A 32 4.95 12.48 7.26
CA ASN A 32 4.06 13.09 8.23
C ASN A 32 2.67 12.45 8.21
N PRO A 33 2.46 11.24 8.78
CA PRO A 33 1.18 10.54 8.71
C PRO A 33 0.07 11.23 9.52
N HIS A 34 0.45 11.96 10.58
CA HIS A 34 -0.48 12.70 11.45
C HIS A 34 0.16 14.00 11.93
N LYS A 35 -0.68 15.01 12.23
CA LYS A 35 -0.21 16.30 12.75
C LYS A 35 0.65 16.21 14.03
N GLN A 36 0.45 15.16 14.85
CA GLN A 36 1.14 14.97 16.13
C GLN A 36 2.40 14.09 16.04
N TRP A 37 2.55 13.25 15.01
CA TRP A 37 3.62 12.28 14.91
C TRP A 37 4.26 12.29 13.52
N LYS A 38 5.59 12.34 13.48
CA LYS A 38 6.40 12.14 12.28
C LYS A 38 6.86 10.69 12.24
N LYS A 39 6.61 10.01 11.14
CA LYS A 39 7.18 8.68 10.88
C LYS A 39 8.53 8.87 10.20
N VAL A 40 9.59 8.39 10.85
CA VAL A 40 10.97 8.46 10.37
C VAL A 40 11.48 7.04 10.15
N ILE A 41 12.02 6.76 8.97
CA ILE A 41 12.83 5.57 8.73
C ILE A 41 14.28 5.99 8.82
N GLY A 42 15.05 5.32 9.65
CA GLY A 42 16.46 5.64 9.84
C GLY A 42 17.32 4.39 9.97
N GLU A 43 18.62 4.59 9.81
CA GLU A 43 19.64 3.55 9.94
C GLU A 43 20.49 3.84 11.17
N ILE A 44 20.54 2.89 12.11
CA ILE A 44 21.34 3.01 13.33
C ILE A 44 22.78 2.69 12.98
N HIS A 45 23.69 3.64 13.20
CA HIS A 45 25.12 3.44 12.99
C HIS A 45 25.85 2.94 14.24
N CYS A 46 25.42 3.35 15.43
CA CYS A 46 25.98 2.84 16.67
C CYS A 46 24.97 2.89 17.82
N ILE A 47 25.19 1.98 18.74
CA ILE A 47 24.45 1.84 20.00
C ILE A 47 25.42 2.16 21.12
N LYS A 48 25.07 3.12 21.97
CA LYS A 48 25.82 3.43 23.19
C LYS A 48 25.09 2.83 24.38
N SER A 49 25.64 1.74 24.91
CA SER A 49 25.17 1.06 26.11
C SER A 49 26.16 1.28 27.24
N LYS A 50 25.73 1.94 28.31
CA LYS A 50 26.54 2.31 29.49
C LYS A 50 27.95 2.82 29.15
N ASN A 51 28.94 1.94 28.92
CA ASN A 51 30.34 2.31 28.64
C ASN A 51 30.84 1.80 27.27
N ASN A 52 30.04 1.06 26.50
CA ASN A 52 30.45 0.49 25.23
C ASN A 52 29.70 1.14 24.07
N VAL A 53 30.44 1.44 23.00
CA VAL A 53 29.85 1.84 21.71
C VAL A 53 29.95 0.64 20.77
N ILE A 54 28.80 0.14 20.34
CA ILE A 54 28.70 -1.03 19.46
C ILE A 54 28.31 -0.52 18.08
N PRO A 55 29.12 -0.72 17.02
CA PRO A 55 28.72 -0.42 15.68
C PRO A 55 27.55 -1.31 15.25
N CYS A 56 26.56 -0.72 14.61
CA CYS A 56 25.35 -1.40 14.16
C CYS A 56 24.95 -0.83 12.80
N ASN A 57 24.33 -1.64 11.96
CA ASN A 57 23.82 -1.21 10.67
C ASN A 57 22.43 -1.79 10.48
N GLU A 58 21.46 -1.27 11.24
CA GLU A 58 20.08 -1.76 11.23
C GLU A 58 19.10 -0.63 10.92
N LYS A 59 18.13 -0.92 10.04
CA LYS A 59 17.04 0.01 9.73
C LYS A 59 15.93 -0.13 10.76
N VAL A 60 15.41 1.02 11.20
CA VAL A 60 14.32 1.11 12.18
C VAL A 60 13.27 2.12 11.73
N VAL A 61 12.04 1.92 12.19
CA VAL A 61 10.97 2.91 12.09
C VAL A 61 10.81 3.59 13.43
N LEU A 62 10.80 4.91 13.42
CA LEU A 62 10.56 5.74 14.59
C LEU A 62 9.32 6.59 14.38
N PHE A 63 8.48 6.67 15.39
CA PHE A 63 7.42 7.66 15.50
C PHE A 63 7.90 8.73 16.48
N ILE A 64 8.18 9.91 15.93
CA ILE A 64 8.71 11.05 16.70
C ILE A 64 7.58 12.06 16.89
N GLU A 65 7.30 12.43 18.13
CA GLU A 65 6.30 13.44 18.44
C GLU A 65 6.70 14.78 17.86
N THR A 66 5.77 15.43 17.13
CA THR A 66 6.03 16.64 16.34
C THR A 66 6.53 17.78 17.22
N MET A 67 7.63 18.37 16.82
CA MET A 67 8.19 19.62 17.37
C MET A 67 8.31 20.65 16.25
N ASP A 68 8.62 21.91 16.64
CA ASP A 68 8.92 22.99 15.70
C ASP A 68 10.19 22.72 14.87
N ASP A 69 11.02 21.75 15.30
CA ASP A 69 12.21 21.33 14.59
C ASP A 69 11.89 20.51 13.34
N ILE A 70 12.36 20.98 12.20
CA ILE A 70 12.24 20.27 10.93
C ILE A 70 13.34 19.21 10.86
N LEU A 71 12.95 17.93 10.93
CA LEU A 71 13.84 16.82 10.62
C LEU A 71 13.92 16.64 9.11
N LEU A 72 15.15 16.61 8.60
CA LEU A 72 15.44 16.41 7.18
C LEU A 72 16.10 15.04 6.95
N VAL A 73 15.95 14.53 5.75
CA VAL A 73 16.68 13.35 5.31
C VAL A 73 18.19 13.62 5.39
N GLY A 74 18.94 12.65 5.91
CA GLY A 74 20.38 12.77 6.16
C GLY A 74 20.76 13.36 7.50
N ASP A 75 19.81 13.84 8.32
CA ASP A 75 20.12 14.28 9.67
C ASP A 75 20.62 13.11 10.52
N ASN A 76 21.72 13.34 11.22
CA ASN A 76 22.20 12.43 12.24
C ASN A 76 21.59 12.84 13.57
N ILE A 77 20.78 11.96 14.15
CA ILE A 77 20.13 12.19 15.42
C ILE A 77 20.63 11.20 16.48
N ALA A 78 20.97 11.73 17.64
CA ALA A 78 21.19 10.94 18.83
C ALA A 78 19.89 10.91 19.62
N LEU A 79 19.39 9.72 19.94
CA LEU A 79 18.11 9.54 20.61
C LEU A 79 18.17 8.43 21.65
N ASN A 80 17.26 8.51 22.61
CA ASN A 80 17.03 7.49 23.61
C ASN A 80 15.57 7.04 23.51
N CYS A 81 15.33 5.79 23.12
CA CYS A 81 14.00 5.22 23.07
C CYS A 81 14.06 3.68 23.19
N ASN A 82 12.95 3.08 23.59
CA ASN A 82 12.81 1.65 23.54
C ASN A 82 12.48 1.19 22.12
N LEU A 83 13.33 0.31 21.58
CA LEU A 83 13.10 -0.32 20.29
C LEU A 83 12.38 -1.66 20.51
N LEU A 84 11.15 -1.74 20.00
CA LEU A 84 10.30 -2.91 20.09
C LEU A 84 10.31 -3.69 18.77
N PRO A 85 10.16 -5.02 18.79
CA PRO A 85 9.95 -5.79 17.57
C PRO A 85 8.61 -5.37 16.93
N ILE A 86 8.57 -5.35 15.60
CA ILE A 86 7.33 -5.12 14.86
C ILE A 86 6.55 -6.43 14.86
N LEU A 87 5.42 -6.47 15.56
CA LEU A 87 4.53 -7.61 15.65
C LEU A 87 3.14 -7.24 15.15
N ASN A 88 2.52 -8.13 14.41
CA ASN A 88 1.12 -8.02 14.06
C ASN A 88 0.24 -8.27 15.28
N LYS A 89 -0.89 -7.58 15.38
CA LYS A 89 -1.85 -7.76 16.49
C LYS A 89 -2.71 -9.02 16.32
N GLY A 90 -2.67 -9.66 15.14
CA GLY A 90 -3.44 -10.86 14.81
C GLY A 90 -4.93 -10.61 14.61
N ASN A 91 -5.33 -9.37 14.33
CA ASN A 91 -6.72 -9.05 14.01
C ASN A 91 -7.08 -9.54 12.60
N PRO A 92 -8.31 -10.02 12.37
CA PRO A 92 -8.73 -10.47 11.04
C PRO A 92 -8.67 -9.35 10.00
N GLY A 93 -8.02 -9.63 8.86
CA GLY A 93 -7.84 -8.65 7.78
C GLY A 93 -6.82 -7.56 8.09
N GLU A 94 -6.11 -7.64 9.21
CA GLU A 94 -5.03 -6.72 9.55
C GLU A 94 -3.95 -6.75 8.48
N PHE A 95 -3.45 -5.57 8.12
CA PHE A 95 -2.29 -5.46 7.26
C PHE A 95 -1.07 -6.12 7.90
N ASP A 96 -0.42 -7.04 7.18
CA ASP A 96 0.79 -7.70 7.67
C ASP A 96 1.97 -6.72 7.71
N GLY A 97 1.99 -5.91 8.77
CA GLY A 97 3.03 -4.91 9.01
C GLY A 97 4.39 -5.56 9.26
N GLU A 98 4.41 -6.72 9.92
CA GLU A 98 5.65 -7.45 10.19
C GLU A 98 6.33 -7.86 8.87
N PHE A 99 5.59 -8.49 7.95
CA PHE A 99 6.11 -8.86 6.64
C PHE A 99 6.52 -7.64 5.81
N TYR A 100 5.67 -6.60 5.79
CA TYR A 100 5.94 -5.37 5.03
C TYR A 100 7.22 -4.66 5.47
N TYR A 101 7.44 -4.51 6.78
CA TYR A 101 8.67 -3.86 7.27
C TYR A 101 9.89 -4.77 7.13
N LYS A 102 9.74 -6.08 7.35
CA LYS A 102 10.81 -7.05 7.11
C LYS A 102 11.25 -7.07 5.64
N SER A 103 10.32 -6.94 4.68
CA SER A 103 10.67 -6.85 3.26
C SER A 103 11.47 -5.59 2.90
N LYS A 104 11.43 -4.56 3.76
CA LYS A 104 12.27 -3.36 3.67
C LYS A 104 13.56 -3.43 4.50
N GLY A 105 13.81 -4.55 5.14
CA GLY A 105 14.95 -4.73 6.05
C GLY A 105 14.79 -4.04 7.40
N ILE A 106 13.55 -3.71 7.79
CA ILE A 106 13.21 -3.02 9.05
C ILE A 106 12.59 -4.03 10.00
N ASN A 107 13.21 -4.22 11.17
CA ASN A 107 12.75 -5.20 12.15
C ASN A 107 12.19 -4.58 13.44
N LYS A 108 12.40 -3.29 13.65
CA LYS A 108 12.09 -2.62 14.91
C LYS A 108 11.36 -1.31 14.73
N ILE A 109 10.55 -0.98 15.74
CA ILE A 109 9.80 0.24 15.86
C ILE A 109 10.13 0.91 17.20
N GLY A 110 10.22 2.24 17.20
CA GLY A 110 10.42 3.03 18.41
C GLY A 110 9.50 4.23 18.45
N PHE A 111 9.16 4.66 19.67
CA PHE A 111 8.39 5.87 19.92
C PHE A 111 9.29 6.86 20.67
N VAL A 112 9.44 8.06 20.09
CA VAL A 112 10.32 9.11 20.61
C VAL A 112 9.46 10.29 21.05
N ALA A 113 9.46 10.56 22.36
CA ALA A 113 8.75 11.69 22.93
C ALA A 113 9.41 13.03 22.54
N LYS A 114 8.68 14.13 22.73
CA LYS A 114 9.21 15.49 22.55
C LYS A 114 10.54 15.65 23.28
N ARG A 115 11.52 16.30 22.62
CA ARG A 115 12.85 16.62 23.17
C ARG A 115 13.73 15.41 23.55
N SER A 116 13.38 14.18 23.16
CA SER A 116 14.18 12.98 23.44
C SER A 116 15.21 12.67 22.35
N TYR A 117 15.49 13.61 21.46
CA TYR A 117 16.55 13.48 20.46
C TYR A 117 17.36 14.78 20.32
N ILE A 118 18.61 14.65 19.89
CA ILE A 118 19.53 15.75 19.62
C ILE A 118 20.08 15.59 18.21
N LYS A 119 19.98 16.63 17.38
CA LYS A 119 20.64 16.67 16.08
C LYS A 119 22.14 16.86 16.25
N LYS A 120 22.93 15.97 15.62
CA LYS A 120 24.40 16.01 15.67
C LYS A 120 25.08 16.42 14.36
N GLY A 121 24.30 16.65 13.31
CA GLY A 121 24.79 17.05 12.00
C GLY A 121 23.99 16.40 10.87
N ASN A 122 24.46 16.55 9.64
CA ASN A 122 23.86 15.96 8.45
C ASN A 122 24.96 15.28 7.62
N SER A 123 24.75 14.01 7.27
CA SER A 123 25.70 13.18 6.51
C SER A 123 25.12 12.70 5.18
N ILE A 124 24.31 13.53 4.54
CA ILE A 124 23.72 13.19 3.26
C ILE A 124 24.75 13.26 2.13
N SER A 125 24.73 12.30 1.19
CA SER A 125 25.54 12.37 -0.02
C SER A 125 25.16 13.60 -0.86
N TRP A 126 26.11 14.17 -1.60
CA TRP A 126 25.84 15.34 -2.42
C TRP A 126 24.77 15.06 -3.50
N ILE A 127 24.71 13.83 -4.03
CA ILE A 127 23.69 13.38 -5.00
C ILE A 127 22.30 13.40 -4.37
N SER A 128 22.15 12.78 -3.18
CA SER A 128 20.88 12.76 -2.46
C SER A 128 20.45 14.17 -2.05
N LYS A 129 21.39 15.00 -1.62
CA LYS A 129 21.14 16.40 -1.28
C LYS A 129 20.65 17.21 -2.48
N TRP A 130 21.25 16.99 -3.65
CA TRP A 130 20.79 17.61 -4.89
C TRP A 130 19.39 17.14 -5.28
N SER A 131 19.13 15.83 -5.23
CA SER A 131 17.83 15.24 -5.52
C SER A 131 16.73 15.84 -4.64
N LEU A 132 16.94 15.89 -3.33
CA LEU A 132 15.98 16.46 -2.37
C LEU A 132 15.77 17.95 -2.63
N LYS A 133 16.85 18.74 -2.77
CA LYS A 133 16.70 20.17 -3.09
C LYS A 133 15.94 20.43 -4.39
N SER A 134 16.18 19.60 -5.42
CA SER A 134 15.47 19.73 -6.68
C SER A 134 13.99 19.39 -6.51
N ARG A 135 13.67 18.34 -5.74
CA ARG A 135 12.30 17.97 -5.41
C ARG A 135 11.58 19.04 -4.60
N ASP A 136 12.22 19.58 -3.57
CA ASP A 136 11.68 20.67 -2.75
C ASP A 136 11.43 21.92 -3.60
N TYR A 137 12.39 22.31 -4.44
CA TYR A 137 12.23 23.45 -5.35
C TYR A 137 11.06 23.28 -6.32
N LEU A 138 10.89 22.07 -6.89
CA LEU A 138 9.76 21.77 -7.76
C LEU A 138 8.44 21.71 -6.96
N GLY A 139 8.48 21.22 -5.72
CA GLY A 139 7.36 21.24 -4.78
C GLY A 139 6.91 22.66 -4.47
N ASP A 140 7.83 23.56 -4.16
CA ASP A 140 7.57 24.98 -3.91
C ASP A 140 6.88 25.67 -5.12
N ILE A 141 7.26 25.29 -6.35
CA ILE A 141 6.58 25.79 -7.55
C ILE A 141 5.11 25.35 -7.57
N LEU A 142 4.82 24.08 -7.23
CA LEU A 142 3.45 23.59 -7.17
C LEU A 142 2.67 24.25 -6.02
N GLU A 143 3.25 24.41 -4.84
CA GLU A 143 2.61 25.02 -3.65
C GLU A 143 2.22 26.48 -3.86
N ARG A 144 2.96 27.22 -4.69
CA ARG A 144 2.62 28.61 -5.05
C ARG A 144 1.34 28.70 -5.90
N HIS A 145 0.97 27.64 -6.60
CA HIS A 145 -0.10 27.68 -7.59
C HIS A 145 -1.29 26.79 -7.27
N PHE A 146 -1.10 25.70 -6.52
CA PHE A 146 -2.12 24.73 -6.16
C PHE A 146 -2.30 24.64 -4.65
N LYS A 147 -3.47 24.20 -4.18
CA LYS A 147 -3.80 24.03 -2.75
C LYS A 147 -4.62 22.77 -2.53
N GLY A 148 -4.68 22.30 -1.28
CA GLY A 148 -5.51 21.16 -0.88
C GLY A 148 -5.19 19.89 -1.67
N GLN A 149 -6.23 19.17 -2.10
CA GLN A 149 -6.08 17.88 -2.77
C GLN A 149 -5.51 17.98 -4.19
N GLU A 150 -5.71 19.11 -4.89
CA GLU A 150 -5.07 19.33 -6.20
C GLU A 150 -3.54 19.38 -6.07
N LEU A 151 -3.03 20.08 -5.04
CA LEU A 151 -1.60 20.10 -4.74
C LEU A 151 -1.09 18.70 -4.39
N ALA A 152 -1.80 18.00 -3.50
CA ALA A 152 -1.44 16.65 -3.06
C ALA A 152 -1.37 15.67 -4.25
N LEU A 153 -2.35 15.73 -5.15
CA LEU A 153 -2.37 14.90 -6.36
C LEU A 153 -1.25 15.29 -7.34
N ALA A 154 -0.99 16.58 -7.53
CA ALA A 154 0.11 17.05 -8.38
C ALA A 154 1.47 16.57 -7.86
N GLN A 155 1.73 16.71 -6.54
CA GLN A 155 2.96 16.23 -5.92
C GLN A 155 3.10 14.71 -6.03
N ALA A 156 2.01 13.96 -5.83
CA ALA A 156 2.03 12.50 -5.95
C ALA A 156 2.35 12.03 -7.38
N LEU A 157 1.68 12.61 -8.39
CA LEU A 157 1.80 12.17 -9.79
C LEU A 157 3.07 12.68 -10.47
N ILE A 158 3.49 13.91 -10.19
CA ILE A 158 4.62 14.55 -10.89
C ILE A 158 5.94 14.32 -10.14
N LEU A 159 5.94 14.42 -8.81
CA LEU A 159 7.16 14.31 -7.98
C LEU A 159 7.29 12.96 -7.25
N GLY A 160 6.22 12.16 -7.22
CA GLY A 160 6.18 10.89 -6.49
C GLY A 160 5.99 11.04 -4.98
N ASP A 161 5.62 12.24 -4.50
CA ASP A 161 5.39 12.51 -3.08
C ASP A 161 3.93 12.36 -2.69
N ARG A 162 3.62 11.32 -1.93
CA ARG A 162 2.27 11.00 -1.46
C ARG A 162 1.99 11.47 -0.04
N SER A 163 2.94 12.14 0.60
CA SER A 163 2.83 12.52 2.01
C SER A 163 1.72 13.55 2.28
N PHE A 164 1.25 14.22 1.24
CA PHE A 164 0.19 15.24 1.29
C PHE A 164 -1.20 14.71 0.97
N LEU A 165 -1.32 13.45 0.48
CA LEU A 165 -2.62 12.85 0.19
C LEU A 165 -3.35 12.51 1.49
N ASP A 166 -4.62 12.87 1.57
CA ASP A 166 -5.46 12.45 2.69
C ASP A 166 -5.88 10.97 2.57
N PRO A 167 -6.31 10.36 3.69
CA PRO A 167 -6.75 8.97 3.70
C PRO A 167 -7.99 8.72 2.83
N GLU A 168 -8.89 9.68 2.70
CA GLU A 168 -10.12 9.57 1.91
C GLU A 168 -9.78 9.46 0.42
N THR A 169 -9.04 10.44 -0.13
CA THR A 169 -8.56 10.39 -1.52
C THR A 169 -7.77 9.11 -1.81
N THR A 170 -6.92 8.67 -0.87
CA THR A 170 -6.16 7.41 -1.05
C THR A 170 -7.10 6.21 -1.13
N THR A 171 -8.20 6.21 -0.36
CA THR A 171 -9.21 5.15 -0.38
C THR A 171 -9.97 5.14 -1.69
N ASP A 172 -10.42 6.30 -2.19
CA ASP A 172 -11.12 6.45 -3.46
C ASP A 172 -10.30 5.92 -4.64
N PHE A 173 -8.99 6.27 -4.68
CA PHE A 173 -8.05 5.72 -5.66
C PHE A 173 -7.85 4.20 -5.51
N GLY A 174 -7.89 3.69 -4.28
CA GLY A 174 -7.81 2.25 -4.02
C GLY A 174 -9.04 1.50 -4.53
N ASN A 175 -10.22 2.01 -4.21
CA ASN A 175 -11.51 1.42 -4.53
C ASN A 175 -11.83 1.49 -6.03
N SER A 176 -11.49 2.60 -6.68
CA SER A 176 -11.64 2.75 -8.14
C SER A 176 -10.63 1.91 -8.95
N GLY A 177 -9.60 1.31 -8.30
CA GLY A 177 -8.51 0.56 -8.97
C GLY A 177 -7.38 1.42 -9.50
N ALA A 178 -7.33 2.70 -9.10
CA ALA A 178 -6.38 3.71 -9.54
C ALA A 178 -5.11 3.81 -8.66
N MET A 179 -4.97 2.99 -7.63
CA MET A 179 -3.85 3.06 -6.67
C MET A 179 -2.46 3.01 -7.33
N HIS A 180 -2.36 2.28 -8.45
CA HIS A 180 -1.14 2.17 -9.24
C HIS A 180 -0.74 3.48 -9.94
N VAL A 181 -1.68 4.40 -10.14
CA VAL A 181 -1.44 5.72 -10.75
C VAL A 181 -0.83 6.68 -9.73
N LEU A 182 -1.29 6.65 -8.46
CA LEU A 182 -0.68 7.44 -7.38
C LEU A 182 0.80 7.09 -7.13
N ALA A 183 1.22 5.88 -7.51
CA ALA A 183 2.63 5.53 -7.57
C ALA A 183 3.21 5.94 -8.91
N VAL A 184 4.31 6.69 -8.92
CA VAL A 184 5.05 6.89 -10.17
C VAL A 184 5.34 5.51 -10.78
N SER A 185 4.78 5.26 -11.95
CA SER A 185 4.77 3.95 -12.61
C SER A 185 5.62 3.95 -13.88
N GLY A 186 5.79 2.76 -14.47
CA GLY A 186 6.43 2.63 -15.77
C GLY A 186 5.76 3.42 -16.88
N LEU A 187 4.45 3.61 -16.80
CA LEU A 187 3.70 4.47 -17.74
C LEU A 187 4.16 5.93 -17.64
N HIS A 188 4.34 6.46 -16.42
CA HIS A 188 4.85 7.82 -16.20
C HIS A 188 6.22 8.02 -16.87
N ILE A 189 7.15 7.09 -16.62
CA ILE A 189 8.49 7.13 -17.23
C ILE A 189 8.40 7.05 -18.75
N GLY A 190 7.53 6.20 -19.28
CA GLY A 190 7.31 6.06 -20.73
C GLY A 190 6.76 7.34 -21.35
N ILE A 191 5.79 8.00 -20.70
CA ILE A 191 5.21 9.28 -21.17
C ILE A 191 6.28 10.37 -21.16
N ILE A 192 7.03 10.50 -20.06
CA ILE A 192 8.12 11.49 -19.94
C ILE A 192 9.17 11.26 -21.04
N LEU A 193 9.58 10.00 -21.26
CA LEU A 193 10.50 9.65 -22.33
C LEU A 193 9.97 10.09 -23.70
N GLN A 194 8.71 9.80 -24.00
CA GLN A 194 8.10 10.19 -25.27
C GLN A 194 8.04 11.71 -25.45
N ILE A 195 7.68 12.47 -24.39
CA ILE A 195 7.67 13.93 -24.41
C ILE A 195 9.07 14.47 -24.70
N ILE A 196 10.08 13.97 -23.98
CA ILE A 196 11.48 14.39 -24.18
C ILE A 196 11.93 14.11 -25.62
N LEU A 197 11.71 12.88 -26.11
CA LEU A 197 12.11 12.51 -27.47
C LEU A 197 11.35 13.33 -28.53
N TYR A 198 10.07 13.64 -28.29
CA TYR A 198 9.28 14.50 -29.18
C TYR A 198 9.85 15.92 -29.23
N ILE A 199 10.23 16.50 -28.09
CA ILE A 199 10.87 17.82 -28.02
C ILE A 199 12.23 17.77 -28.75
N LEU A 200 13.07 16.78 -28.48
CA LEU A 200 14.39 16.64 -29.10
C LEU A 200 14.31 16.42 -30.61
N LYS A 201 13.23 15.81 -31.10
CA LYS A 201 12.98 15.69 -32.55
C LYS A 201 12.85 17.04 -33.25
N TYR A 202 12.35 18.08 -32.58
CA TYR A 202 12.32 19.44 -33.13
C TYR A 202 13.71 19.99 -33.43
N PHE A 203 14.70 19.53 -32.67
CA PHE A 203 16.11 19.89 -32.84
C PHE A 203 16.89 18.89 -33.70
N SER A 204 16.20 18.08 -34.52
CA SER A 204 16.83 17.00 -35.33
C SER A 204 17.87 17.49 -36.33
N ARG A 205 17.89 18.82 -36.66
CA ARG A 205 18.96 19.42 -37.47
C ARG A 205 20.27 19.61 -36.71
N LEU A 206 20.22 19.72 -35.39
CA LEU A 206 21.35 19.97 -34.48
C LEU A 206 21.78 18.72 -33.72
N ILE A 207 20.85 17.82 -33.43
CA ILE A 207 21.00 16.67 -32.54
C ILE A 207 20.72 15.40 -33.35
N SER A 208 21.69 14.51 -33.47
CA SER A 208 21.50 13.20 -34.09
C SER A 208 20.54 12.32 -33.25
N ARG A 209 19.93 11.29 -33.85
CA ARG A 209 19.07 10.33 -33.16
C ARG A 209 19.77 9.68 -31.95
N ASN A 210 21.03 9.32 -32.08
CA ASN A 210 21.80 8.69 -31.00
C ASN A 210 22.04 9.68 -29.85
N GLN A 211 22.38 10.92 -30.16
CA GLN A 211 22.53 11.97 -29.13
C GLN A 211 21.17 12.24 -28.42
N ALA A 212 20.06 12.28 -29.15
CA ALA A 212 18.73 12.45 -28.57
C ALA A 212 18.38 11.31 -27.58
N LEU A 213 18.72 10.06 -27.92
CA LEU A 213 18.53 8.93 -27.01
C LEU A 213 19.37 9.05 -25.74
N ILE A 214 20.65 9.44 -25.87
CA ILE A 214 21.56 9.62 -24.73
C ILE A 214 21.05 10.75 -23.81
N ILE A 215 20.67 11.89 -24.39
CA ILE A 215 20.11 13.03 -23.63
C ILE A 215 18.81 12.60 -22.93
N ALA A 216 17.92 11.90 -23.63
CA ALA A 216 16.66 11.43 -23.06
C ALA A 216 16.89 10.45 -21.88
N LEU A 217 17.85 9.54 -22.00
CA LEU A 217 18.24 8.65 -20.91
C LEU A 217 18.78 9.42 -19.70
N PHE A 218 19.64 10.37 -19.92
CA PHE A 218 20.17 11.20 -18.84
C PHE A 218 19.05 11.93 -18.09
N LEU A 219 18.10 12.55 -18.82
CA LEU A 219 16.96 13.26 -18.22
C LEU A 219 16.02 12.32 -17.48
N ILE A 220 15.80 11.09 -17.98
CA ILE A 220 14.98 10.09 -17.26
C ILE A 220 15.67 9.66 -15.96
N TRP A 221 16.99 9.44 -15.96
CA TRP A 221 17.71 9.12 -14.73
C TRP A 221 17.66 10.27 -13.73
N MET A 222 17.79 11.53 -14.17
CA MET A 222 17.58 12.69 -13.29
C MET A 222 16.18 12.68 -12.67
N TYR A 223 15.13 12.44 -13.48
CA TYR A 223 13.77 12.35 -12.98
C TYR A 223 13.61 11.18 -11.99
N THR A 224 14.21 10.03 -12.26
CA THR A 224 14.21 8.86 -11.37
C THR A 224 14.81 9.17 -10.00
N PHE A 225 15.89 9.94 -9.95
CA PHE A 225 16.46 10.44 -8.69
C PHE A 225 15.50 11.40 -7.97
N ILE A 226 14.91 12.35 -8.66
CA ILE A 226 13.96 13.32 -8.09
C ILE A 226 12.72 12.61 -7.53
N SER A 227 12.20 11.59 -8.21
CA SER A 227 11.00 10.84 -7.80
C SER A 227 11.23 9.82 -6.67
N GLY A 228 12.45 9.74 -6.10
CA GLY A 228 12.74 8.96 -4.90
C GLY A 228 13.12 7.49 -5.13
N LEU A 229 13.56 7.10 -6.34
CA LEU A 229 14.15 5.77 -6.66
C LEU A 229 13.26 4.57 -6.29
N SER A 230 11.93 4.71 -6.39
CA SER A 230 11.03 3.59 -6.09
C SER A 230 11.32 2.38 -7.00
N ALA A 231 11.07 1.15 -6.51
CA ALA A 231 11.36 -0.08 -7.24
C ALA A 231 10.70 -0.13 -8.64
N SER A 232 9.47 0.43 -8.76
CA SER A 232 8.75 0.51 -10.04
C SER A 232 9.40 1.47 -11.04
N VAL A 233 9.83 2.64 -10.56
CA VAL A 233 10.54 3.65 -11.37
C VAL A 233 11.90 3.13 -11.82
N LEU A 234 12.69 2.59 -10.89
CA LEU A 234 14.00 1.99 -11.19
C LEU A 234 13.89 0.93 -12.28
N ARG A 235 12.94 -0.02 -12.14
CA ARG A 235 12.76 -1.06 -13.14
C ARG A 235 12.47 -0.47 -14.52
N SER A 236 11.58 0.49 -14.62
CA SER A 236 11.21 1.12 -15.90
C SER A 236 12.37 1.87 -16.51
N THR A 237 13.11 2.62 -15.71
CA THR A 237 14.30 3.35 -16.16
C THR A 237 15.39 2.40 -16.66
N PHE A 238 15.64 1.29 -15.96
CA PHE A 238 16.57 0.25 -16.42
C PHE A 238 16.10 -0.37 -17.74
N MET A 239 14.80 -0.72 -17.87
CA MET A 239 14.27 -1.29 -19.12
C MET A 239 14.41 -0.32 -20.30
N PHE A 240 14.10 0.97 -20.11
CA PHE A 240 14.29 1.98 -21.15
C PHE A 240 15.78 2.22 -21.46
N SER A 241 16.66 2.07 -20.47
CA SER A 241 18.12 2.12 -20.71
C SER A 241 18.59 0.96 -21.59
N VAL A 242 18.13 -0.26 -21.31
CA VAL A 242 18.44 -1.43 -22.15
C VAL A 242 17.89 -1.27 -23.56
N LEU A 243 16.65 -0.74 -23.70
CA LEU A 243 16.04 -0.42 -25.00
C LEU A 243 16.90 0.56 -25.78
N ALA A 244 17.30 1.67 -25.17
CA ALA A 244 18.09 2.71 -25.82
C ALA A 244 19.49 2.19 -26.22
N ILE A 245 20.17 1.45 -25.33
CA ILE A 245 21.46 0.82 -25.62
C ILE A 245 21.34 -0.17 -26.80
N SER A 246 20.24 -0.96 -26.83
CA SER A 246 19.98 -1.88 -27.95
C SER A 246 19.83 -1.11 -29.28
N GLN A 247 19.09 0.01 -29.26
CA GLN A 247 18.91 0.87 -30.45
C GLN A 247 20.21 1.54 -30.89
N LEU A 248 21.06 2.01 -29.96
CA LEU A 248 22.34 2.61 -30.23
C LEU A 248 23.30 1.62 -30.93
N ASN A 249 23.23 0.34 -30.53
CA ASN A 249 24.08 -0.72 -31.09
C ASN A 249 23.46 -1.41 -32.32
N GLY A 250 22.31 -0.93 -32.82
CA GLY A 250 21.64 -1.53 -33.99
C GLY A 250 21.13 -2.97 -33.75
N LYS A 251 20.98 -3.39 -32.48
CA LYS A 251 20.55 -4.74 -32.15
C LYS A 251 19.03 -4.81 -31.97
N ASN A 252 18.46 -5.98 -32.25
CA ASN A 252 17.06 -6.24 -32.02
C ASN A 252 16.76 -6.25 -30.51
N TYR A 253 15.80 -5.43 -30.09
CA TYR A 253 15.32 -5.38 -28.71
C TYR A 253 14.34 -6.53 -28.44
N ASN A 254 14.63 -7.33 -27.41
CA ASN A 254 13.69 -8.30 -26.89
C ASN A 254 13.17 -7.85 -25.51
N ALA A 255 11.89 -7.52 -25.45
CA ALA A 255 11.27 -6.94 -24.25
C ALA A 255 11.29 -7.90 -23.04
N LEU A 256 11.09 -9.22 -23.27
CA LEU A 256 11.13 -10.23 -22.19
C LEU A 256 12.56 -10.36 -21.63
N ASN A 257 13.56 -10.45 -22.49
CA ASN A 257 14.95 -10.52 -22.05
C ASN A 257 15.34 -9.26 -21.27
N SER A 258 14.89 -8.09 -21.71
CA SER A 258 15.11 -6.82 -21.00
C SER A 258 14.45 -6.81 -19.63
N LEU A 259 13.22 -7.34 -19.49
CA LEU A 259 12.53 -7.45 -18.22
C LEU A 259 13.31 -8.35 -17.26
N PHE A 260 13.64 -9.58 -17.68
CA PHE A 260 14.37 -10.53 -16.83
C PHE A 260 15.75 -10.03 -16.45
N PHE A 261 16.48 -9.43 -17.38
CA PHE A 261 17.78 -8.80 -17.09
C PHE A 261 17.64 -7.69 -16.05
N THR A 262 16.63 -6.82 -16.21
CA THR A 262 16.36 -5.74 -15.25
C THR A 262 15.99 -6.28 -13.87
N CYS A 263 15.11 -7.29 -13.79
CA CYS A 263 14.77 -7.95 -12.53
C CYS A 263 16.00 -8.56 -11.87
N PHE A 264 16.86 -9.23 -12.64
CA PHE A 264 18.11 -9.82 -12.15
C PHE A 264 19.05 -8.77 -11.57
N VAL A 265 19.29 -7.67 -12.28
CA VAL A 265 20.16 -6.57 -11.82
C VAL A 265 19.60 -5.94 -10.53
N LEU A 266 18.29 -5.67 -10.47
CA LEU A 266 17.67 -5.07 -9.29
C LEU A 266 17.73 -6.01 -8.07
N LEU A 267 17.55 -7.31 -8.26
CA LEU A 267 17.68 -8.31 -7.19
C LEU A 267 19.14 -8.51 -6.73
N LEU A 268 20.12 -8.30 -7.61
CA LEU A 268 21.54 -8.26 -7.21
C LEU A 268 21.83 -7.03 -6.32
N ILE A 269 21.24 -5.88 -6.64
CA ILE A 269 21.40 -4.66 -5.84
C ILE A 269 20.71 -4.79 -4.48
N ASN A 270 19.46 -5.28 -4.49
CA ASN A 270 18.66 -5.47 -3.27
C ASN A 270 17.78 -6.73 -3.37
N PRO A 271 18.19 -7.86 -2.78
CA PRO A 271 17.40 -9.10 -2.81
C PRO A 271 16.01 -8.97 -2.18
N LEU A 272 15.82 -8.02 -1.26
CA LEU A 272 14.54 -7.80 -0.59
C LEU A 272 13.44 -7.28 -1.54
N PHE A 273 13.80 -6.77 -2.72
CA PHE A 273 12.80 -6.40 -3.74
C PHE A 273 11.92 -7.58 -4.16
N LEU A 274 12.41 -8.82 -4.03
CA LEU A 274 11.59 -10.01 -4.30
C LEU A 274 10.31 -10.06 -3.44
N PHE A 275 10.35 -9.52 -2.23
CA PHE A 275 9.25 -9.48 -1.28
C PHE A 275 8.45 -8.15 -1.33
N ASP A 276 8.91 -7.17 -2.11
CA ASP A 276 8.18 -5.92 -2.31
C ASP A 276 6.99 -6.12 -3.26
N ILE A 277 5.79 -5.83 -2.75
CA ILE A 277 4.53 -6.02 -3.49
C ILE A 277 4.52 -5.19 -4.77
N GLY A 278 5.04 -3.96 -4.72
CA GLY A 278 5.14 -3.09 -5.89
C GLY A 278 6.05 -3.65 -6.98
N PHE A 279 7.18 -4.27 -6.59
CA PHE A 279 8.07 -4.96 -7.52
C PHE A 279 7.39 -6.17 -8.15
N GLN A 280 6.76 -7.03 -7.35
CA GLN A 280 6.06 -8.24 -7.82
C GLN A 280 4.95 -7.88 -8.81
N LEU A 281 4.00 -7.01 -8.41
CA LEU A 281 2.88 -6.59 -9.27
C LEU A 281 3.36 -5.95 -10.56
N SER A 282 4.42 -5.17 -10.49
CA SER A 282 4.94 -4.47 -11.65
C SER A 282 5.66 -5.40 -12.64
N CYS A 283 6.40 -6.43 -12.17
CA CYS A 283 6.97 -7.47 -13.05
C CYS A 283 5.87 -8.30 -13.70
N LEU A 284 4.85 -8.69 -12.93
CA LEU A 284 3.70 -9.46 -13.43
C LEU A 284 2.89 -8.67 -14.46
N ALA A 285 2.65 -7.37 -14.23
CA ALA A 285 1.97 -6.50 -15.18
C ALA A 285 2.70 -6.45 -16.53
N MET A 286 4.03 -6.30 -16.51
CA MET A 286 4.84 -6.31 -17.73
C MET A 286 4.80 -7.66 -18.45
N LEU A 287 4.88 -8.77 -17.72
CA LEU A 287 4.69 -10.12 -18.31
C LEU A 287 3.31 -10.24 -18.95
N GLY A 288 2.26 -9.78 -18.27
CA GLY A 288 0.90 -9.77 -18.78
C GLY A 288 0.78 -9.00 -20.09
N ILE A 289 1.36 -7.80 -20.15
CA ILE A 289 1.39 -6.98 -21.37
C ILE A 289 2.13 -7.72 -22.50
N PHE A 290 3.31 -8.27 -22.25
CA PHE A 290 4.08 -8.95 -23.30
C PHE A 290 3.42 -10.23 -23.82
N TRP A 291 2.70 -10.94 -22.97
CA TRP A 291 2.04 -12.19 -23.35
C TRP A 291 0.67 -11.98 -23.99
N PHE A 292 -0.14 -11.08 -23.44
CA PHE A 292 -1.57 -11.00 -23.73
C PHE A 292 -2.02 -9.73 -24.45
N TYR A 293 -1.21 -8.67 -24.52
CA TYR A 293 -1.62 -7.45 -25.22
C TYR A 293 -1.97 -7.67 -26.69
N GLN A 294 -1.11 -8.37 -27.44
CA GLN A 294 -1.37 -8.61 -28.87
C GLN A 294 -2.64 -9.44 -29.16
N PRO A 295 -2.88 -10.57 -28.46
CA PRO A 295 -4.14 -11.27 -28.60
C PRO A 295 -5.35 -10.38 -28.27
N ILE A 296 -5.33 -9.71 -27.12
CA ILE A 296 -6.46 -8.89 -26.65
C ILE A 296 -6.71 -7.70 -27.56
N SER A 297 -5.69 -6.99 -28.01
CA SER A 297 -5.84 -5.84 -28.90
C SER A 297 -6.52 -6.17 -30.22
N LYS A 298 -6.42 -7.44 -30.69
CA LYS A 298 -7.05 -7.93 -31.91
C LYS A 298 -8.48 -8.41 -31.75
N TRP A 299 -9.04 -8.47 -30.50
CA TRP A 299 -10.41 -8.93 -30.28
C TRP A 299 -11.45 -8.04 -30.94
N ILE A 300 -11.18 -6.72 -30.99
CA ILE A 300 -12.10 -5.74 -31.58
C ILE A 300 -11.37 -5.01 -32.69
N PHE A 301 -11.93 -5.08 -33.89
CA PHE A 301 -11.45 -4.30 -35.04
C PHE A 301 -12.12 -2.94 -35.04
N ILE A 302 -11.33 -1.89 -34.79
CA ILE A 302 -11.82 -0.50 -34.74
C ILE A 302 -11.22 0.31 -35.90
N ARG A 303 -12.10 0.80 -36.79
CA ARG A 303 -11.71 1.58 -37.98
C ARG A 303 -11.27 3.01 -37.63
N ASN A 304 -11.90 3.60 -36.62
CA ASN A 304 -11.58 4.96 -36.17
C ASN A 304 -10.25 4.98 -35.41
N LYS A 305 -9.32 5.84 -35.83
CA LYS A 305 -7.95 5.92 -35.26
C LYS A 305 -7.95 6.31 -33.77
N TRP A 306 -8.87 7.18 -33.35
CA TRP A 306 -8.97 7.64 -31.96
C TRP A 306 -9.53 6.55 -31.05
N LEU A 307 -10.65 5.95 -31.44
CA LEU A 307 -11.25 4.83 -30.70
C LEU A 307 -10.31 3.62 -30.65
N ARG A 308 -9.52 3.39 -31.70
CA ARG A 308 -8.49 2.33 -31.71
C ARG A 308 -7.41 2.58 -30.67
N LYS A 309 -6.93 3.82 -30.52
CA LYS A 309 -5.95 4.16 -29.46
C LYS A 309 -6.52 3.94 -28.06
N ILE A 310 -7.78 4.29 -27.84
CA ILE A 310 -8.47 4.03 -26.57
C ILE A 310 -8.52 2.52 -26.31
N TRP A 311 -8.94 1.74 -27.31
CA TRP A 311 -8.97 0.28 -27.20
C TRP A 311 -7.58 -0.32 -26.95
N GLU A 312 -6.57 0.10 -27.67
CA GLU A 312 -5.18 -0.35 -27.46
C GLU A 312 -4.71 -0.09 -26.03
N GLY A 313 -4.99 1.11 -25.46
CA GLY A 313 -4.70 1.40 -24.05
C GLY A 313 -5.51 0.55 -23.08
N THR A 314 -6.79 0.32 -23.35
CA THR A 314 -7.64 -0.59 -22.56
C THR A 314 -7.13 -2.02 -22.61
N ALA A 315 -6.70 -2.50 -23.79
CA ALA A 315 -6.12 -3.82 -23.97
C ALA A 315 -4.82 -4.01 -23.15
N VAL A 316 -3.98 -2.97 -23.04
CA VAL A 316 -2.80 -2.97 -22.16
C VAL A 316 -3.24 -3.15 -20.71
N GLY A 317 -4.25 -2.39 -20.24
CA GLY A 317 -4.78 -2.49 -18.88
C GLY A 317 -5.35 -3.88 -18.57
N ILE A 318 -6.16 -4.44 -19.47
CA ILE A 318 -6.74 -5.80 -19.33
C ILE A 318 -5.63 -6.85 -19.30
N ALA A 319 -4.62 -6.76 -20.18
CA ALA A 319 -3.50 -7.70 -20.23
C ALA A 319 -2.68 -7.69 -18.94
N ALA A 320 -2.39 -6.51 -18.39
CA ALA A 320 -1.71 -6.36 -17.11
C ALA A 320 -2.55 -6.92 -15.95
N GLN A 321 -3.83 -6.55 -15.89
CA GLN A 321 -4.74 -6.96 -14.83
C GLN A 321 -4.95 -8.47 -14.82
N PHE A 322 -5.08 -9.10 -15.98
CA PHE A 322 -5.28 -10.55 -16.11
C PHE A 322 -4.20 -11.37 -15.37
N VAL A 323 -2.95 -10.93 -15.43
CA VAL A 323 -1.83 -11.62 -14.77
C VAL A 323 -1.66 -11.17 -13.32
N THR A 324 -2.03 -9.95 -12.96
CA THR A 324 -1.84 -9.44 -11.60
C THR A 324 -2.99 -9.79 -10.65
N VAL A 325 -4.20 -10.11 -11.16
CA VAL A 325 -5.39 -10.42 -10.33
C VAL A 325 -5.13 -11.43 -9.21
N PRO A 326 -4.50 -12.60 -9.43
CA PRO A 326 -4.32 -13.57 -8.36
C PRO A 326 -3.56 -12.99 -7.17
N LEU A 327 -2.50 -12.24 -7.45
CA LEU A 327 -1.67 -11.62 -6.41
C LEU A 327 -2.35 -10.41 -5.77
N THR A 328 -3.10 -9.63 -6.55
CA THR A 328 -3.87 -8.49 -6.04
C THR A 328 -4.95 -8.96 -5.06
N LEU A 329 -5.70 -9.99 -5.40
CA LEU A 329 -6.72 -10.58 -4.52
C LEU A 329 -6.10 -11.19 -3.25
N PHE A 330 -4.92 -11.78 -3.37
CA PHE A 330 -4.19 -12.34 -2.22
C PHE A 330 -3.78 -11.27 -1.21
N TYR A 331 -3.20 -10.14 -1.68
CA TYR A 331 -2.69 -9.11 -0.78
C TYR A 331 -3.76 -8.13 -0.30
N PHE A 332 -4.71 -7.76 -1.16
CA PHE A 332 -5.65 -6.67 -0.87
C PHE A 332 -7.07 -7.16 -0.53
N HIS A 333 -7.40 -8.43 -0.78
CA HIS A 333 -8.70 -9.05 -0.51
C HIS A 333 -9.90 -8.32 -1.14
N GLN A 334 -9.64 -7.49 -2.16
CA GLN A 334 -10.63 -6.67 -2.86
C GLN A 334 -10.34 -6.59 -4.35
N PHE A 335 -11.40 -6.34 -5.15
CA PHE A 335 -11.32 -6.17 -6.58
C PHE A 335 -12.15 -4.95 -7.03
N PRO A 336 -11.54 -3.98 -7.72
CA PRO A 336 -12.25 -2.81 -8.26
C PRO A 336 -13.04 -3.21 -9.51
N ASN A 337 -14.37 -3.17 -9.45
CA ASN A 337 -15.21 -3.65 -10.55
C ASN A 337 -15.17 -2.72 -11.77
N TYR A 338 -14.96 -1.44 -11.57
CA TYR A 338 -14.93 -0.44 -12.64
C TYR A 338 -13.52 -0.10 -13.15
N PHE A 339 -12.50 -0.95 -12.88
CA PHE A 339 -11.10 -0.69 -13.21
C PHE A 339 -10.86 -0.34 -14.69
N ILE A 340 -11.66 -0.90 -15.62
CA ILE A 340 -11.54 -0.60 -17.05
C ILE A 340 -11.91 0.85 -17.32
N LEU A 341 -13.04 1.31 -16.77
CA LEU A 341 -13.52 2.67 -16.93
C LEU A 341 -12.54 3.66 -16.30
N THR A 342 -12.08 3.36 -15.09
CA THR A 342 -11.09 4.17 -14.38
C THR A 342 -9.79 4.29 -15.17
N ASN A 343 -9.28 3.17 -15.69
CA ASN A 343 -8.04 3.18 -16.48
C ASN A 343 -8.14 4.00 -17.77
N ILE A 344 -9.29 3.98 -18.45
CA ILE A 344 -9.51 4.81 -19.65
C ILE A 344 -9.40 6.29 -19.28
N GLY A 345 -10.10 6.75 -18.25
CA GLY A 345 -10.05 8.15 -17.79
C GLY A 345 -8.64 8.55 -17.35
N LEU A 346 -8.01 7.74 -16.50
CA LEU A 346 -6.69 8.06 -15.95
C LEU A 346 -5.55 7.97 -16.96
N MET A 347 -5.67 7.17 -18.00
CA MET A 347 -4.67 7.13 -19.08
C MET A 347 -4.52 8.49 -19.75
N PHE A 348 -5.65 9.20 -19.99
CA PHE A 348 -5.64 10.53 -20.58
C PHE A 348 -5.21 11.60 -19.57
N SER A 349 -5.83 11.60 -18.38
CA SER A 349 -5.54 12.63 -17.38
C SER A 349 -4.09 12.59 -16.91
N THR A 350 -3.53 11.41 -16.66
CA THR A 350 -2.13 11.25 -16.25
C THR A 350 -1.16 11.80 -17.30
N GLY A 351 -1.40 11.50 -18.58
CA GLY A 351 -0.57 12.02 -19.66
C GLY A 351 -0.60 13.55 -19.74
N LEU A 352 -1.78 14.15 -19.58
CA LEU A 352 -1.95 15.60 -19.56
C LEU A 352 -1.33 16.22 -18.30
N ILE A 353 -1.52 15.63 -17.11
CA ILE A 353 -0.92 16.12 -15.85
C ILE A 353 0.60 16.15 -15.96
N LEU A 354 1.22 15.07 -16.45
CA LEU A 354 2.68 15.03 -16.62
C LEU A 354 3.16 16.02 -17.67
N GLY A 355 2.45 16.14 -18.82
CA GLY A 355 2.79 17.07 -19.87
C GLY A 355 2.70 18.54 -19.42
N PHE A 356 1.56 18.94 -18.86
CA PHE A 356 1.39 20.29 -18.32
C PHE A 356 2.26 20.55 -17.08
N GLY A 357 2.48 19.55 -16.22
CA GLY A 357 3.40 19.66 -15.09
C GLY A 357 4.83 19.97 -15.53
N MET A 358 5.36 19.24 -16.51
CA MET A 358 6.67 19.55 -17.10
C MET A 358 6.69 20.94 -17.74
N PHE A 359 5.60 21.33 -18.39
CA PHE A 359 5.48 22.66 -19.01
C PHE A 359 5.46 23.77 -17.93
N VAL A 360 4.73 23.59 -16.83
CA VAL A 360 4.72 24.51 -15.68
C VAL A 360 6.12 24.65 -15.09
N PHE A 361 6.86 23.56 -14.89
CA PHE A 361 8.23 23.65 -14.38
C PHE A 361 9.17 24.39 -15.31
N SER A 362 8.98 24.25 -16.63
CA SER A 362 9.86 24.89 -17.63
C SER A 362 9.50 26.36 -17.87
N PHE A 363 8.23 26.74 -17.75
CA PHE A 363 7.72 28.02 -18.23
C PHE A 363 6.85 28.80 -17.22
N SER A 364 6.81 28.40 -15.94
CA SER A 364 6.04 29.11 -14.89
C SER A 364 6.46 30.57 -14.70
N TRP A 365 7.70 30.92 -15.04
CA TRP A 365 8.23 32.27 -15.00
C TRP A 365 7.70 33.18 -16.12
N LEU A 366 7.14 32.62 -17.20
CA LEU A 366 6.53 33.37 -18.30
C LEU A 366 5.10 33.80 -17.92
N LYS A 367 4.90 35.11 -17.79
CA LYS A 367 3.71 35.73 -17.20
C LYS A 367 2.36 35.25 -17.80
N TYR A 368 2.27 35.06 -19.11
CA TYR A 368 1.04 34.64 -19.79
C TYR A 368 0.94 33.12 -19.99
N PHE A 369 1.98 32.52 -20.56
CA PHE A 369 2.01 31.08 -20.85
C PHE A 369 2.01 30.22 -19.58
N GLY A 370 2.74 30.67 -18.53
CA GLY A 370 2.74 29.99 -17.24
C GLY A 370 1.35 29.98 -16.60
N LYS A 371 0.67 31.12 -16.53
CA LYS A 371 -0.69 31.21 -15.99
C LYS A 371 -1.69 30.31 -16.72
N TRP A 372 -1.61 30.25 -18.02
CA TRP A 372 -2.50 29.41 -18.83
C TRP A 372 -2.26 27.92 -18.59
N ALA A 373 -1.00 27.51 -18.52
CA ALA A 373 -0.64 26.12 -18.21
C ALA A 373 -1.07 25.71 -16.80
N ILE A 374 -0.89 26.59 -15.80
CA ILE A 374 -1.33 26.38 -14.43
C ILE A 374 -2.86 26.23 -14.36
N PHE A 375 -3.59 27.09 -15.04
CA PHE A 375 -5.05 27.03 -15.09
C PHE A 375 -5.55 25.71 -15.70
N LEU A 376 -4.96 25.28 -16.82
CA LEU A 376 -5.33 23.99 -17.43
C LEU A 376 -4.97 22.81 -16.53
N LEU A 377 -3.80 22.85 -15.90
CA LEU A 377 -3.39 21.80 -14.99
C LEU A 377 -4.33 21.69 -13.78
N SER A 378 -4.78 22.84 -13.20
CA SER A 378 -5.76 22.85 -12.11
C SER A 378 -7.08 22.18 -12.53
N ILE A 379 -7.60 22.53 -13.71
CA ILE A 379 -8.82 21.91 -14.24
C ILE A 379 -8.64 20.39 -14.37
N ILE A 380 -7.52 19.93 -14.92
CA ILE A 380 -7.27 18.50 -15.14
C ILE A 380 -7.13 17.77 -13.80
N LEU A 381 -6.44 18.36 -12.82
CA LEU A 381 -6.31 17.80 -11.46
C LEU A 381 -7.68 17.70 -10.79
N PHE A 382 -8.47 18.77 -10.81
CA PHE A 382 -9.82 18.80 -10.27
C PHE A 382 -10.72 17.73 -10.92
N LEU A 383 -10.77 17.69 -12.24
CA LEU A 383 -11.57 16.69 -12.98
C LEU A 383 -11.10 15.25 -12.69
N THR A 384 -9.81 15.05 -12.44
CA THR A 384 -9.28 13.72 -12.12
C THR A 384 -9.74 13.28 -10.72
N LEU A 385 -9.73 14.17 -9.74
CA LEU A 385 -10.24 13.90 -8.38
C LEU A 385 -11.73 13.59 -8.41
N GLU A 386 -12.54 14.45 -9.05
CA GLU A 386 -13.98 14.26 -9.19
C GLU A 386 -14.33 12.95 -9.92
N PHE A 387 -13.58 12.63 -10.98
CA PHE A 387 -13.79 11.40 -11.72
C PHE A 387 -13.53 10.16 -10.87
N VAL A 388 -12.45 10.15 -10.09
CA VAL A 388 -12.11 9.01 -9.22
C VAL A 388 -13.13 8.86 -8.09
N SER A 389 -13.53 9.96 -7.46
CA SER A 389 -14.58 9.96 -6.42
C SER A 389 -15.93 9.49 -7.00
N PHE A 390 -16.32 9.98 -8.19
CA PHE A 390 -17.53 9.53 -8.88
C PHE A 390 -17.52 8.00 -9.12
N ILE A 391 -16.38 7.42 -9.52
CA ILE A 391 -16.26 5.96 -9.72
C ILE A 391 -16.39 5.20 -8.40
N ASP A 392 -15.83 5.74 -7.30
CA ASP A 392 -15.96 5.12 -5.97
C ASP A 392 -17.41 5.12 -5.47
N ASP A 393 -18.15 6.20 -5.73
CA ASP A 393 -19.56 6.34 -5.35
C ASP A 393 -20.52 5.44 -6.14
N LEU A 394 -20.08 4.83 -7.25
CA LEU A 394 -20.91 3.93 -8.04
C LEU A 394 -21.27 2.66 -7.24
N PRO A 395 -22.53 2.17 -7.34
CA PRO A 395 -22.95 0.98 -6.62
C PRO A 395 -22.08 -0.23 -6.98
N GLY A 396 -21.51 -0.87 -5.96
CA GLY A 396 -20.63 -2.01 -6.14
C GLY A 396 -19.27 -1.68 -6.75
N SER A 397 -18.72 -0.48 -6.52
CA SER A 397 -17.39 -0.06 -7.00
C SER A 397 -16.31 -1.07 -6.64
N VAL A 398 -16.40 -1.66 -5.46
CA VAL A 398 -15.43 -2.65 -4.96
C VAL A 398 -16.12 -3.95 -4.57
N ALA A 399 -15.62 -5.05 -5.09
CA ALA A 399 -15.94 -6.37 -4.59
C ALA A 399 -14.92 -6.76 -3.51
N THR A 400 -15.41 -7.09 -2.31
CA THR A 400 -14.61 -7.51 -1.15
C THR A 400 -14.89 -8.96 -0.76
N GLY A 401 -14.14 -9.52 0.20
CA GLY A 401 -14.36 -10.88 0.72
C GLY A 401 -13.58 -11.96 -0.01
N PHE A 402 -12.62 -11.60 -0.83
CA PHE A 402 -11.70 -12.55 -1.45
C PHE A 402 -10.58 -12.91 -0.48
N GLN A 403 -10.37 -14.21 -0.26
CA GLN A 403 -9.24 -14.69 0.52
C GLN A 403 -8.63 -15.88 -0.22
N LEU A 404 -7.51 -15.62 -0.86
CA LEU A 404 -6.78 -16.64 -1.61
C LEU A 404 -5.63 -17.18 -0.76
N ASP A 405 -5.46 -18.49 -0.78
CA ASP A 405 -4.27 -19.14 -0.23
C ASP A 405 -3.18 -19.24 -1.28
N TRP A 406 -1.93 -19.35 -0.87
CA TRP A 406 -0.78 -19.50 -1.78
C TRP A 406 -0.95 -20.63 -2.79
N GLY A 407 -1.60 -21.74 -2.41
CA GLY A 407 -1.92 -22.84 -3.32
C GLY A 407 -2.76 -22.39 -4.51
N ILE A 408 -3.80 -21.59 -4.26
CA ILE A 408 -4.69 -21.06 -5.31
C ILE A 408 -3.95 -20.05 -6.20
N VAL A 409 -3.12 -19.20 -5.59
CA VAL A 409 -2.30 -18.22 -6.33
C VAL A 409 -1.34 -18.94 -7.29
N LEU A 410 -0.60 -19.95 -6.81
CA LEU A 410 0.34 -20.72 -7.63
C LEU A 410 -0.39 -21.51 -8.73
N PHE A 411 -1.54 -22.11 -8.41
CA PHE A 411 -2.36 -22.80 -9.39
C PHE A 411 -2.90 -21.83 -10.46
N SER A 412 -3.35 -20.63 -10.07
CA SER A 412 -3.78 -19.58 -11.02
C SER A 412 -2.65 -19.19 -11.97
N PHE A 413 -1.43 -19.02 -11.49
CA PHE A 413 -0.27 -18.74 -12.36
C PHE A 413 0.06 -19.91 -13.28
N SER A 414 -0.05 -21.15 -12.81
CA SER A 414 0.14 -22.34 -13.65
C SER A 414 -0.86 -22.37 -14.82
N VAL A 415 -2.12 -21.99 -14.55
CA VAL A 415 -3.16 -21.87 -15.59
C VAL A 415 -2.82 -20.74 -16.58
N ILE A 416 -2.43 -19.55 -16.10
CA ILE A 416 -2.06 -18.42 -16.95
C ILE A 416 -0.88 -18.76 -17.86
N ILE A 417 0.16 -19.39 -17.31
CA ILE A 417 1.33 -19.86 -18.06
C ILE A 417 0.91 -20.92 -19.10
N GLY A 418 0.05 -21.84 -18.70
CA GLY A 418 -0.49 -22.85 -19.60
C GLY A 418 -1.24 -22.26 -20.78
N ILE A 419 -2.12 -21.28 -20.56
CA ILE A 419 -2.83 -20.54 -21.62
C ILE A 419 -1.83 -19.88 -22.58
N TYR A 420 -0.76 -19.28 -22.07
CA TYR A 420 0.26 -18.64 -22.89
C TYR A 420 1.05 -19.65 -23.75
N LEU A 421 1.54 -20.75 -23.13
CA LEU A 421 2.35 -21.76 -23.82
C LEU A 421 1.58 -22.50 -24.91
N MET A 422 0.27 -22.62 -24.73
CA MET A 422 -0.60 -23.41 -25.62
C MET A 422 -1.20 -22.62 -26.78
N LYS A 423 -0.78 -21.39 -27.00
CA LYS A 423 -1.26 -20.53 -28.09
C LYS A 423 -1.20 -21.19 -29.48
N ASN A 424 -0.34 -22.19 -29.67
CA ASN A 424 -0.14 -22.94 -30.93
C ASN A 424 -0.46 -24.45 -30.80
N SER A 425 -1.11 -24.90 -29.72
CA SER A 425 -1.32 -26.31 -29.43
C SER A 425 -2.79 -26.77 -29.56
N ASN A 426 -3.01 -28.07 -29.41
CA ASN A 426 -4.25 -28.78 -29.63
C ASN A 426 -5.42 -28.15 -28.83
N GLU A 427 -6.56 -27.89 -29.48
CA GLU A 427 -7.75 -27.26 -28.90
C GLU A 427 -8.26 -27.95 -27.62
N LYS A 428 -8.10 -29.28 -27.49
CA LYS A 428 -8.52 -30.05 -26.30
C LYS A 428 -7.74 -29.68 -25.04
N ILE A 429 -6.45 -29.33 -25.17
CA ILE A 429 -5.61 -28.98 -24.05
C ILE A 429 -5.92 -27.53 -23.63
N LEU A 430 -6.16 -26.63 -24.59
CA LEU A 430 -6.64 -25.28 -24.34
C LEU A 430 -7.97 -25.28 -23.56
N LEU A 431 -8.91 -26.15 -23.95
CA LEU A 431 -10.17 -26.36 -23.24
C LEU A 431 -9.94 -26.75 -21.77
N GLY A 432 -8.98 -27.66 -21.50
CA GLY A 432 -8.63 -28.06 -20.13
C GLY A 432 -8.16 -26.88 -19.25
N PHE A 433 -7.37 -25.92 -19.79
CA PHE A 433 -6.97 -24.73 -19.07
C PHE A 433 -8.12 -23.74 -18.85
N PHE A 434 -9.04 -23.58 -19.82
CA PHE A 434 -10.24 -22.78 -19.61
C PHE A 434 -11.16 -23.38 -18.55
N ILE A 435 -11.32 -24.70 -18.52
CA ILE A 435 -12.08 -25.37 -17.44
C ILE A 435 -11.42 -25.16 -16.09
N SER A 436 -10.09 -25.28 -15.99
CA SER A 436 -9.38 -25.02 -14.71
C SER A 436 -9.51 -23.57 -14.28
N ALA A 437 -9.41 -22.59 -15.19
CA ALA A 437 -9.63 -21.18 -14.89
C ALA A 437 -11.07 -20.94 -14.39
N PHE A 438 -12.06 -21.56 -15.02
CA PHE A 438 -13.46 -21.49 -14.59
C PHE A 438 -13.66 -22.08 -13.19
N LEU A 439 -13.05 -23.22 -12.89
CA LEU A 439 -13.11 -23.84 -11.55
C LEU A 439 -12.47 -22.96 -10.48
N ILE A 440 -11.37 -22.26 -10.77
CA ILE A 440 -10.77 -21.29 -9.86
C ILE A 440 -11.75 -20.15 -9.56
N VAL A 441 -12.32 -19.56 -10.61
CA VAL A 441 -13.28 -18.45 -10.45
C VAL A 441 -14.50 -18.91 -9.65
N PHE A 442 -15.03 -20.09 -9.95
CA PHE A 442 -16.15 -20.70 -9.21
C PHE A 442 -15.80 -20.90 -7.73
N TYR A 443 -14.61 -21.44 -7.43
CA TYR A 443 -14.14 -21.65 -6.06
C TYR A 443 -13.98 -20.34 -5.29
N VAL A 444 -13.43 -19.31 -5.92
CA VAL A 444 -13.26 -17.98 -5.30
C VAL A 444 -14.63 -17.33 -5.01
N ILE A 445 -15.59 -17.47 -5.94
CA ILE A 445 -16.97 -16.98 -5.74
C ILE A 445 -17.64 -17.76 -4.62
N TYR A 446 -17.46 -19.08 -4.55
CA TYR A 446 -18.00 -19.93 -3.50
C TYR A 446 -17.44 -19.54 -2.12
N GLN A 447 -16.16 -19.36 -1.99
CA GLN A 447 -15.53 -18.85 -0.75
C GLN A 447 -16.13 -17.50 -0.32
N ARG A 448 -16.34 -16.59 -1.28
CA ARG A 448 -16.97 -15.30 -0.99
C ARG A 448 -18.40 -15.47 -0.50
N TYR A 449 -19.17 -16.36 -1.12
CA TYR A 449 -20.54 -16.66 -0.70
C TYR A 449 -20.61 -17.24 0.72
N GLU A 450 -19.73 -18.18 1.08
CA GLU A 450 -19.63 -18.69 2.45
C GLU A 450 -19.36 -17.58 3.45
N LYS A 451 -18.44 -16.66 3.13
CA LYS A 451 -18.11 -15.55 4.02
C LYS A 451 -19.21 -14.52 4.16
N LEU A 452 -20.01 -14.30 3.13
CA LEU A 452 -21.22 -13.47 3.24
C LEU A 452 -22.23 -14.03 4.23
N ASN A 453 -22.36 -15.34 4.32
CA ASN A 453 -23.31 -16.04 5.20
C ASN A 453 -22.71 -16.43 6.56
N TYR A 454 -21.44 -16.12 6.78
CA TYR A 454 -20.72 -16.47 7.99
C TYR A 454 -21.19 -15.65 9.18
N ARG A 455 -21.31 -16.29 10.35
CA ARG A 455 -21.69 -15.67 11.63
C ARG A 455 -20.61 -15.87 12.66
N GLU A 456 -20.11 -14.79 13.22
CA GLU A 456 -19.10 -14.86 14.28
C GLU A 456 -19.13 -13.67 15.22
N ILE A 457 -18.57 -13.85 16.40
CA ILE A 457 -18.13 -12.77 17.28
C ILE A 457 -16.61 -12.74 17.27
N CYS A 458 -16.02 -11.56 17.08
CA CYS A 458 -14.60 -11.33 17.08
C CYS A 458 -14.25 -10.22 18.06
N PHE A 459 -13.41 -10.54 19.05
CA PHE A 459 -12.85 -9.57 19.99
C PHE A 459 -11.50 -9.13 19.47
N PHE A 460 -11.31 -7.82 19.31
CA PHE A 460 -10.11 -7.25 18.70
C PHE A 460 -9.01 -6.96 19.73
N ASN A 461 -7.78 -7.20 19.36
CA ASN A 461 -6.62 -6.72 20.08
C ASN A 461 -6.42 -5.23 19.78
N HIS A 462 -7.08 -4.38 20.57
CA HIS A 462 -7.08 -2.92 20.42
C HIS A 462 -6.93 -2.23 21.77
N SER A 463 -6.50 -0.97 21.79
CA SER A 463 -6.29 -0.16 23.01
C SER A 463 -7.57 0.15 23.78
N LYS A 464 -8.75 -0.01 23.19
CA LYS A 464 -10.06 0.12 23.84
C LYS A 464 -10.85 -1.15 23.61
N ALA A 465 -11.79 -1.45 24.51
CA ALA A 465 -12.69 -2.58 24.35
C ALA A 465 -13.43 -2.48 23.02
N THR A 466 -13.16 -3.39 22.11
CA THR A 466 -13.76 -3.42 20.78
C THR A 466 -14.05 -4.85 20.36
N PHE A 467 -15.28 -5.12 19.98
CA PHE A 467 -15.65 -6.40 19.40
C PHE A 467 -16.67 -6.22 18.26
N ILE A 468 -16.65 -7.17 17.36
CA ILE A 468 -17.55 -7.22 16.20
C ILE A 468 -18.43 -8.45 16.31
N VAL A 469 -19.72 -8.28 16.04
CA VAL A 469 -20.65 -9.37 15.79
C VAL A 469 -21.03 -9.30 14.32
N LYS A 470 -20.66 -10.33 13.57
CA LYS A 470 -21.05 -10.49 12.18
C LYS A 470 -22.27 -11.38 12.07
N ASP A 471 -23.31 -10.90 11.40
CA ASP A 471 -24.54 -11.64 11.05
C ASP A 471 -24.79 -11.51 9.55
N CYS A 472 -24.35 -12.52 8.79
CA CYS A 472 -24.44 -12.54 7.32
C CYS A 472 -23.88 -11.25 6.70
N SER A 473 -24.75 -10.43 6.10
CA SER A 473 -24.34 -9.17 5.45
C SER A 473 -24.22 -7.97 6.40
N ALA A 474 -24.50 -8.13 7.70
CA ALA A 474 -24.40 -7.05 8.68
C ALA A 474 -23.22 -7.26 9.63
N ILE A 475 -22.52 -6.18 9.93
CA ILE A 475 -21.39 -6.14 10.86
C ILE A 475 -21.73 -5.12 11.95
N PHE A 476 -21.90 -5.60 13.18
CA PHE A 476 -22.17 -4.76 14.34
C PHE A 476 -20.86 -4.55 15.09
N CYS A 477 -20.32 -3.33 15.06
CA CYS A 477 -19.11 -2.97 15.78
C CYS A 477 -19.46 -2.28 17.09
N PHE A 478 -19.13 -2.91 18.20
CA PHE A 478 -19.29 -2.38 19.55
C PHE A 478 -17.94 -1.87 20.06
N TYR A 479 -17.91 -0.64 20.60
CA TYR A 479 -16.66 -0.02 21.03
C TYR A 479 -16.87 0.82 22.30
N ASP A 480 -15.83 0.82 23.15
CA ASP A 480 -15.78 1.65 24.35
C ASP A 480 -15.11 3.00 24.01
N GLY A 481 -15.93 4.03 23.76
CA GLY A 481 -15.46 5.36 23.40
C GLY A 481 -16.54 6.29 22.88
N GLU A 482 -16.14 7.52 22.58
CA GLU A 482 -17.00 8.56 22.03
C GLU A 482 -17.12 8.46 20.50
N LYS A 483 -18.06 9.22 19.91
CA LYS A 483 -18.24 9.26 18.44
C LYS A 483 -16.97 9.67 17.67
N ALA A 484 -16.13 10.50 18.26
CA ALA A 484 -14.85 10.91 17.68
C ALA A 484 -13.85 9.74 17.48
N ASP A 485 -14.00 8.65 18.23
CA ASP A 485 -13.14 7.47 18.09
C ASP A 485 -13.51 6.59 16.87
N ILE A 486 -14.66 6.81 16.25
CA ILE A 486 -15.13 6.02 15.08
C ILE A 486 -14.14 6.10 13.92
N GLU A 487 -13.51 7.25 13.68
CA GLU A 487 -12.53 7.38 12.58
C GLU A 487 -11.32 6.46 12.76
N LYS A 488 -10.85 6.30 13.99
CA LYS A 488 -9.77 5.37 14.30
C LYS A 488 -10.19 3.91 14.14
N LEU A 489 -11.46 3.62 14.48
CA LEU A 489 -12.04 2.27 14.37
C LEU A 489 -12.36 1.90 12.93
N LYS A 490 -12.68 2.86 12.06
CA LYS A 490 -12.91 2.62 10.63
C LYS A 490 -11.76 1.87 9.97
N PHE A 491 -10.53 2.15 10.36
CA PHE A 491 -9.36 1.44 9.83
C PHE A 491 -9.42 -0.07 10.13
N ILE A 492 -9.77 -0.45 11.36
CA ILE A 492 -9.84 -1.86 11.78
C ILE A 492 -11.06 -2.54 11.17
N THR A 493 -12.21 -1.86 11.23
CA THR A 493 -13.47 -2.41 10.72
C THR A 493 -13.50 -2.55 9.20
N ASN A 494 -12.90 -1.61 8.48
CA ASN A 494 -12.73 -1.70 7.04
C ASN A 494 -11.81 -2.86 6.66
N SER A 495 -10.73 -3.08 7.42
CA SER A 495 -9.84 -4.23 7.22
C SER A 495 -10.59 -5.55 7.44
N TYR A 496 -11.41 -5.64 8.49
CA TYR A 496 -12.28 -6.79 8.72
C TYR A 496 -13.30 -6.98 7.60
N ALA A 497 -13.98 -5.91 7.17
CA ALA A 497 -14.99 -5.95 6.12
C ALA A 497 -14.44 -6.35 4.75
N LYS A 498 -13.15 -6.12 4.48
CA LYS A 498 -12.48 -6.62 3.27
C LYS A 498 -12.41 -8.15 3.23
N VAL A 499 -12.24 -8.80 4.37
CA VAL A 499 -12.19 -10.27 4.49
C VAL A 499 -13.57 -10.88 4.67
N TYR A 500 -14.41 -10.23 5.47
CA TYR A 500 -15.78 -10.66 5.82
C TYR A 500 -16.76 -9.58 5.38
N PRO A 501 -17.26 -9.62 4.13
CA PRO A 501 -18.08 -8.55 3.58
C PRO A 501 -19.36 -8.32 4.37
N GLY A 502 -19.73 -7.05 4.55
CA GLY A 502 -20.97 -6.66 5.23
C GLY A 502 -21.03 -5.17 5.54
N ASP A 503 -22.23 -4.68 5.80
CA ASP A 503 -22.49 -3.30 6.18
C ASP A 503 -22.12 -3.07 7.65
N VAL A 504 -21.19 -2.16 7.90
CA VAL A 504 -20.69 -1.89 9.26
C VAL A 504 -21.59 -0.86 9.96
N ARG A 505 -22.05 -1.21 11.17
CA ARG A 505 -22.79 -0.32 12.06
C ARG A 505 -22.07 -0.19 13.38
N TYR A 506 -21.92 1.04 13.87
CA TYR A 506 -21.14 1.34 15.08
C TYR A 506 -22.06 1.59 16.27
N PHE A 507 -21.73 0.99 17.42
CA PHE A 507 -22.45 1.09 18.67
C PHE A 507 -21.48 1.40 19.81
N SER A 508 -21.62 2.60 20.42
CA SER A 508 -20.84 2.95 21.61
C SER A 508 -21.40 2.23 22.84
N ILE A 509 -20.54 1.50 23.55
CA ILE A 509 -20.87 0.79 24.78
C ILE A 509 -20.38 1.53 26.03
N HIS A 510 -19.82 2.73 25.88
CA HIS A 510 -19.20 3.48 26.96
C HIS A 510 -20.16 3.77 28.13
N LEU A 511 -21.41 4.13 27.84
CA LEU A 511 -22.44 4.48 28.84
C LEU A 511 -23.81 3.86 28.55
N ASN A 512 -23.93 3.05 27.50
CA ASN A 512 -25.22 2.55 27.03
C ASN A 512 -25.25 1.02 27.03
N ASP A 513 -26.37 0.49 27.51
CA ASP A 513 -26.71 -0.91 27.31
C ASP A 513 -27.42 -1.08 25.96
N TRP A 514 -27.11 -2.18 25.27
CA TRP A 514 -27.66 -2.46 23.96
C TRP A 514 -28.41 -3.78 23.93
N ASN A 515 -29.56 -3.79 23.29
CA ASN A 515 -30.35 -4.98 23.03
C ASN A 515 -30.77 -4.98 21.55
N ILE A 516 -30.09 -5.75 20.74
CA ILE A 516 -30.32 -5.87 19.29
C ILE A 516 -30.91 -7.24 19.01
N LYS A 517 -32.15 -7.26 18.48
CA LYS A 517 -32.82 -8.49 18.05
C LYS A 517 -33.00 -8.49 16.54
N ARG A 518 -32.51 -9.53 15.88
CA ARG A 518 -32.74 -9.84 14.48
C ARG A 518 -33.18 -11.29 14.32
N LYS A 519 -33.68 -11.66 13.13
CA LYS A 519 -34.13 -13.04 12.84
C LYS A 519 -32.97 -14.02 13.06
N GLY A 520 -33.02 -14.79 14.14
CA GLY A 520 -31.98 -15.75 14.52
C GLY A 520 -30.73 -15.16 15.20
N LEU A 521 -30.76 -13.88 15.63
CA LEU A 521 -29.69 -13.25 16.39
C LEU A 521 -30.23 -12.35 17.48
N SER A 522 -29.81 -12.56 18.71
CA SER A 522 -30.03 -11.66 19.84
C SER A 522 -28.70 -11.25 20.44
N ILE A 523 -28.44 -9.95 20.54
CA ILE A 523 -27.22 -9.39 21.13
C ILE A 523 -27.65 -8.51 22.28
N VAL A 524 -27.22 -8.84 23.50
CA VAL A 524 -27.41 -8.01 24.69
C VAL A 524 -26.05 -7.64 25.23
N VAL A 525 -25.79 -6.35 25.38
CA VAL A 525 -24.53 -5.83 25.92
C VAL A 525 -24.84 -4.94 27.08
N ASN A 526 -24.40 -5.32 28.27
CA ASN A 526 -24.61 -4.58 29.51
C ASN A 526 -23.25 -4.09 30.05
N HIS A 527 -23.18 -2.81 30.39
CA HIS A 527 -22.02 -2.22 31.03
C HIS A 527 -22.00 -2.56 32.53
N LEU A 528 -20.86 -3.02 33.02
CA LEU A 528 -20.59 -3.30 34.43
C LEU A 528 -19.35 -2.52 34.88
N LYS A 529 -19.24 -2.24 36.19
CA LYS A 529 -18.07 -1.51 36.76
C LYS A 529 -16.72 -2.15 36.42
N THR A 530 -16.70 -3.43 36.13
CA THR A 530 -15.48 -4.23 35.90
C THR A 530 -15.27 -4.67 34.45
N GLY A 531 -16.23 -4.31 33.55
CA GLY A 531 -16.17 -4.71 32.15
C GLY A 531 -17.55 -4.77 31.51
N PHE A 532 -17.65 -5.54 30.43
CA PHE A 532 -18.85 -5.66 29.63
C PHE A 532 -19.36 -7.10 29.65
N ASN A 533 -20.65 -7.25 30.00
CA ASN A 533 -21.36 -8.53 29.88
C ASN A 533 -22.03 -8.57 28.50
N ILE A 534 -21.65 -9.54 27.67
CA ILE A 534 -22.10 -9.70 26.30
C ILE A 534 -22.83 -11.03 26.20
N GLU A 535 -24.08 -11.03 25.80
CA GLU A 535 -24.87 -12.24 25.58
C GLU A 535 -25.33 -12.29 24.12
N ILE A 536 -24.92 -13.35 23.40
CA ILE A 536 -25.28 -13.58 22.02
C ILE A 536 -25.93 -14.95 21.89
N ASN A 537 -27.20 -15.01 21.47
CA ASN A 537 -27.97 -16.24 21.35
C ASN A 537 -27.88 -17.14 22.59
N LYS A 538 -27.98 -16.57 23.80
CA LYS A 538 -27.87 -17.26 25.11
C LYS A 538 -26.43 -17.71 25.47
N GLN A 539 -25.42 -17.46 24.61
CA GLN A 539 -24.02 -17.63 24.98
C GLN A 539 -23.51 -16.35 25.66
N ALA A 540 -22.96 -16.48 26.85
CA ALA A 540 -22.49 -15.34 27.62
C ALA A 540 -20.96 -15.22 27.53
N TYR A 541 -20.50 -13.99 27.28
CA TYR A 541 -19.10 -13.60 27.27
C TYR A 541 -18.90 -12.45 28.24
N PHE A 542 -17.76 -12.41 28.90
CA PHE A 542 -17.41 -11.29 29.76
C PHE A 542 -16.10 -10.67 29.28
N LEU A 543 -16.16 -9.40 28.85
CA LEU A 543 -14.99 -8.63 28.45
C LEU A 543 -14.51 -7.81 29.65
N LYS A 544 -13.41 -8.23 30.28
CA LYS A 544 -12.86 -7.63 31.48
C LYS A 544 -12.10 -6.35 31.16
N SER A 545 -12.45 -5.22 31.78
CA SER A 545 -11.78 -3.93 31.59
C SER A 545 -10.88 -3.51 32.76
N ASN A 546 -11.04 -4.11 33.96
CA ASN A 546 -10.26 -3.81 35.17
C ASN A 546 -9.65 -5.05 35.80
N SER A 547 -8.43 -4.92 36.35
CA SER A 547 -7.65 -6.02 36.94
C SER A 547 -8.11 -6.51 38.31
N TYR A 548 -9.04 -5.83 39.00
CA TYR A 548 -9.20 -5.98 40.45
C TYR A 548 -10.44 -6.72 40.96
N THR A 549 -11.13 -7.57 40.18
CA THR A 549 -12.27 -8.30 40.73
C THR A 549 -12.26 -9.79 40.41
N ALA A 550 -12.27 -10.60 41.49
CA ALA A 550 -12.64 -12.02 41.44
C ALA A 550 -14.14 -12.12 41.09
N MET A 551 -14.45 -12.86 40.02
CA MET A 551 -15.85 -13.22 39.71
C MET A 551 -16.08 -14.68 40.10
N ASP A 552 -16.89 -14.89 41.13
CA ASP A 552 -17.32 -16.23 41.51
C ASP A 552 -18.62 -16.60 40.79
N GLY A 553 -18.67 -17.80 40.25
CA GLY A 553 -19.90 -18.53 39.98
C GLY A 553 -20.55 -18.39 38.59
N LEU A 554 -19.91 -17.81 37.56
CA LEU A 554 -20.53 -17.69 36.24
C LEU A 554 -19.88 -18.63 35.19
N GLN A 555 -20.70 -19.45 34.53
CA GLN A 555 -20.32 -20.20 33.29
C GLN A 555 -20.19 -19.25 32.10
N LYS A 556 -19.23 -18.31 32.15
CA LYS A 556 -18.97 -17.32 31.10
C LYS A 556 -17.53 -17.45 30.61
N LYS A 557 -17.35 -17.29 29.31
CA LYS A 557 -16.01 -17.16 28.72
C LYS A 557 -15.44 -15.79 29.07
N ILE A 558 -14.36 -15.75 29.85
CA ILE A 558 -13.71 -14.51 30.30
C ILE A 558 -12.64 -14.12 29.30
N ILE A 559 -12.74 -12.92 28.73
CA ILE A 559 -11.81 -12.35 27.75
C ILE A 559 -11.16 -11.13 28.37
N CYS A 560 -9.84 -11.13 28.50
CA CYS A 560 -9.08 -10.00 29.03
C CYS A 560 -8.63 -9.05 27.92
N LEU A 561 -8.80 -7.75 28.16
CA LEU A 561 -8.22 -6.70 27.29
C LEU A 561 -6.68 -6.71 27.39
N PRO A 562 -5.96 -6.21 26.35
CA PRO A 562 -4.51 -6.29 26.27
C PRO A 562 -3.75 -5.63 27.42
N TRP A 563 -4.36 -4.62 28.07
CA TRP A 563 -3.76 -3.88 29.20
C TRP A 563 -4.17 -4.40 30.58
N VAL A 564 -4.99 -5.43 30.64
CA VAL A 564 -5.45 -6.03 31.91
C VAL A 564 -4.58 -7.23 32.24
N GLU A 565 -4.03 -7.28 33.47
CA GLU A 565 -3.29 -8.45 33.93
C GLU A 565 -4.21 -9.69 33.98
N PRO A 566 -3.79 -10.82 33.39
CA PRO A 566 -4.59 -12.03 33.40
C PRO A 566 -4.73 -12.57 34.82
N SER A 567 -5.97 -12.84 35.23
CA SER A 567 -6.25 -13.57 36.48
C SER A 567 -6.21 -15.08 36.19
N LEU A 568 -5.98 -15.91 37.22
CA LEU A 568 -5.96 -17.38 37.14
C LEU A 568 -7.23 -18.02 36.50
N LYS A 569 -8.31 -17.24 36.31
CA LYS A 569 -9.59 -17.70 35.72
C LYS A 569 -9.89 -17.10 34.35
N THR A 570 -8.88 -16.58 33.60
CA THR A 570 -9.11 -16.03 32.27
C THR A 570 -9.00 -17.12 31.21
N ASP A 571 -9.99 -17.21 30.33
CA ASP A 571 -9.99 -18.19 29.23
C ASP A 571 -9.17 -17.69 28.03
N TYR A 572 -9.14 -16.38 27.78
CA TYR A 572 -8.52 -15.78 26.61
C TYR A 572 -7.87 -14.44 26.91
N LEU A 573 -6.67 -14.23 26.40
CA LEU A 573 -5.92 -12.97 26.48
C LEU A 573 -5.79 -12.32 25.10
N LEU A 574 -6.34 -11.12 24.92
CA LEU A 574 -6.27 -10.38 23.67
C LEU A 574 -4.89 -9.81 23.36
N LYS A 575 -3.94 -9.87 24.29
CA LYS A 575 -2.57 -9.37 24.10
C LYS A 575 -1.82 -10.07 22.97
N GLU A 576 -2.12 -11.35 22.75
CA GLU A 576 -1.43 -12.18 21.75
C GLU A 576 -2.10 -12.11 20.37
N SER A 577 -3.44 -12.13 20.33
CA SER A 577 -4.20 -12.07 19.08
C SER A 577 -5.68 -11.75 19.34
N ALA A 578 -6.43 -11.46 18.27
CA ALA A 578 -7.87 -11.40 18.34
C ALA A 578 -8.48 -12.78 18.65
N VAL A 579 -9.56 -12.81 19.43
CA VAL A 579 -10.29 -14.02 19.78
C VAL A 579 -11.60 -14.10 19.00
N ARG A 580 -11.86 -15.25 18.39
CA ARG A 580 -13.00 -15.47 17.48
C ARG A 580 -13.84 -16.68 17.91
N PHE A 581 -15.16 -16.52 17.83
CA PHE A 581 -16.11 -17.60 18.08
C PHE A 581 -17.16 -17.63 16.97
N VAL A 582 -17.43 -18.81 16.43
CA VAL A 582 -18.52 -19.01 15.45
C VAL A 582 -19.85 -19.02 16.20
N ILE A 583 -20.80 -18.24 15.73
CA ILE A 583 -22.16 -18.19 16.26
C ILE A 583 -22.98 -19.30 15.58
N LYS A 584 -23.43 -20.26 16.37
CA LYS A 584 -24.30 -21.34 15.91
C LYS A 584 -25.76 -20.90 15.82
#